data_1f5962316d6fac836af4750854d01bef
#
_entry.id   1f5962316d6fac836af4750854d01bef
#
_cell.length_a   1.000
_cell.length_b   1.000
_cell.length_c   1.000
_cell.angle_alpha   90.00
_cell.angle_beta   90.00
_cell.angle_gamma   90.00
#
_symmetry.space_group_name_H-M   'P 1'
#
loop_
_entity.id
_entity.type
_entity.pdbx_description
1 polymer ?
#
loop_
_entity_poly.entity_id
_entity_poly.type
_entity_poly.pdbx_seq_one_letter_code
_entity_poly.pdbx_strand_id
1 'polypeptide(L)'
;MRAGIRSWASFAAVAAIAAGLVTGCDAGEKNSSAAPSWCPTVEGYAVDCGTVERPLVEGNPGLGTVNVGYALIRHSGNGAAKGAILPNPGGPGVPMIAHAAEAVKLSAEMLSDHDVLLIDPRGTGVSDALDCGVGEDEFQLGTREQQREAVGRCADRLGDKAAGYTSAATVDDFDAVRARLGIDKVIPYGISYGTYLLPIYAQRHPEHVSAMILSGAYPHDHDPLQRPNAEAVSLALQRICERSGVCDGNRAVEDLRTVAARLRERPITVQAKGRVVLDEAKLASLVFEAATSNVGADPTAMTPLGMLPAALHSAVRGDDSGLIEFVKLTTIEPGYENIGLYITVACNDYQPLWSREASVPEREQQYRAALTRAAGQFGAFSAEGFAGGQRDGGDACLRWPGIPGHQRPADVRTPMPDVPVLVLSGDLDAITPDANGKLAAAKFPRSTFISVPNTGHVPDLEPSGCVVGLIAGFVRTGTVQGAECVASVPPIAVAPVTN
;
A
#
# COMPACT_ATOMS: atom_id res chain seq x y z
N MET A 1 16.21 15.54 -55.85
CA MET A 1 17.39 15.01 -56.60
C MET A 1 17.67 13.63 -56.03
N ARG A 2 17.19 12.59 -56.71
CA ARG A 2 17.90 11.57 -57.48
C ARG A 2 18.96 10.88 -56.62
N ALA A 3 18.72 9.66 -56.18
CA ALA A 3 18.65 8.35 -56.85
C ALA A 3 20.02 7.62 -56.79
N GLY A 4 20.01 6.33 -56.48
CA GLY A 4 21.14 5.44 -56.65
C GLY A 4 20.94 4.06 -56.01
N ILE A 5 20.20 3.19 -56.69
CA ILE A 5 20.09 1.73 -56.51
C ILE A 5 21.30 1.02 -57.06
N ARG A 6 21.71 -0.14 -56.48
CA ARG A 6 22.29 -1.36 -57.12
C ARG A 6 22.76 -2.31 -56.02
N SER A 7 22.22 -3.45 -55.72
CA SER A 7 21.95 -4.79 -56.29
C SER A 7 23.19 -5.54 -56.82
N TRP A 8 23.13 -6.88 -56.58
CA TRP A 8 23.86 -8.05 -57.08
C TRP A 8 24.79 -8.70 -56.04
N ALA A 9 24.86 -9.97 -55.82
CA ALA A 9 24.19 -11.23 -56.15
C ALA A 9 25.17 -12.34 -55.70
N SER A 10 24.61 -13.37 -55.15
CA SER A 10 24.96 -14.81 -55.06
C SER A 10 26.38 -15.28 -55.47
N PHE A 11 26.97 -16.15 -54.62
CA PHE A 11 27.62 -17.39 -55.07
C PHE A 11 27.48 -18.49 -54.01
N ALA A 12 26.94 -19.63 -54.44
CA ALA A 12 26.89 -20.88 -53.74
C ALA A 12 28.15 -21.71 -54.06
N ALA A 13 28.68 -22.43 -53.11
CA ALA A 13 29.57 -23.57 -53.34
C ALA A 13 29.35 -24.67 -52.30
N VAL A 14 29.12 -25.86 -52.79
CA VAL A 14 28.87 -27.14 -52.15
C VAL A 14 30.17 -27.92 -51.95
N ALA A 15 30.24 -28.76 -50.94
CA ALA A 15 30.92 -30.07 -50.71
C ALA A 15 31.80 -30.04 -49.45
N ALA A 16 31.97 -31.11 -48.64
CA ALA A 16 31.49 -32.49 -48.54
C ALA A 16 31.93 -33.02 -47.17
N ILE A 17 31.17 -33.92 -46.69
CA ILE A 17 31.25 -34.94 -45.65
C ILE A 17 32.65 -35.33 -45.12
N ALA A 18 32.83 -35.32 -43.76
CA ALA A 18 33.65 -36.28 -43.07
C ALA A 18 33.01 -36.60 -41.68
N ALA A 19 32.59 -37.82 -41.50
CA ALA A 19 32.06 -38.34 -40.24
C ALA A 19 33.22 -38.58 -39.26
N GLY A 20 33.11 -38.04 -38.06
CA GLY A 20 33.95 -38.33 -36.91
C GLY A 20 33.08 -38.53 -35.69
N LEU A 21 32.85 -39.78 -35.28
CA LEU A 21 32.27 -40.15 -34.01
C LEU A 21 33.25 -39.77 -32.88
N VAL A 22 32.88 -38.81 -32.07
CA VAL A 22 33.49 -38.58 -30.77
C VAL A 22 32.36 -38.58 -29.73
N THR A 23 32.34 -39.60 -28.93
CA THR A 23 31.57 -39.67 -27.68
C THR A 23 32.14 -38.65 -26.73
N GLY A 24 31.40 -37.57 -26.52
CA GLY A 24 31.70 -36.51 -25.54
C GLY A 24 30.57 -36.38 -24.55
N CYS A 25 30.92 -36.45 -23.27
CA CYS A 25 30.07 -36.33 -22.10
C CYS A 25 29.08 -35.18 -22.16
N ASP A 26 27.86 -35.48 -21.81
CA ASP A 26 26.76 -34.55 -21.61
C ASP A 26 27.11 -33.59 -20.49
N ALA A 27 27.58 -32.42 -20.85
CA ALA A 27 27.63 -31.24 -19.97
C ALA A 27 26.28 -30.54 -20.14
N GLY A 28 25.42 -30.65 -19.11
CA GLY A 28 24.11 -30.06 -19.11
C GLY A 28 24.14 -28.60 -19.59
N GLU A 29 23.52 -28.34 -20.73
CA GLU A 29 23.18 -27.01 -21.18
C GLU A 29 22.34 -26.33 -20.12
N LYS A 30 22.93 -25.39 -19.39
CA LYS A 30 22.17 -24.37 -18.69
C LYS A 30 21.48 -23.56 -19.79
N ASN A 31 20.20 -23.84 -20.01
CA ASN A 31 19.32 -22.98 -20.77
C ASN A 31 19.31 -21.60 -20.08
N SER A 32 20.17 -20.68 -20.48
CA SER A 32 20.03 -19.27 -20.16
C SER A 32 18.89 -18.72 -21.03
N SER A 33 17.65 -18.97 -20.63
CA SER A 33 16.55 -18.17 -21.17
C SER A 33 16.86 -16.71 -20.86
N ALA A 34 16.83 -15.85 -21.89
CA ALA A 34 16.99 -14.42 -21.69
C ALA A 34 16.00 -13.94 -20.59
N ALA A 35 16.46 -13.03 -19.74
CA ALA A 35 15.59 -12.47 -18.70
C ALA A 35 14.32 -11.90 -19.34
N PRO A 36 13.14 -12.05 -18.69
CA PRO A 36 11.89 -11.47 -19.20
C PRO A 36 12.05 -9.96 -19.43
N SER A 37 11.37 -9.40 -20.42
CA SER A 37 11.46 -7.97 -20.76
C SER A 37 11.02 -7.03 -19.61
N TRP A 38 10.22 -7.53 -18.68
CA TRP A 38 9.75 -6.81 -17.51
C TRP A 38 10.71 -6.89 -16.31
N CYS A 39 11.76 -7.70 -16.39
CA CYS A 39 12.75 -7.83 -15.33
C CYS A 39 13.45 -6.48 -15.09
N PRO A 40 13.44 -5.92 -13.87
CA PRO A 40 14.00 -4.62 -13.61
C PRO A 40 15.54 -4.66 -13.73
N THR A 41 16.11 -3.59 -14.26
CA THR A 41 17.56 -3.37 -14.19
C THR A 41 17.85 -2.52 -12.98
N VAL A 42 18.69 -3.04 -12.08
CA VAL A 42 19.13 -2.33 -10.87
C VAL A 42 20.62 -2.14 -10.94
N GLU A 43 21.07 -0.89 -10.95
CA GLU A 43 22.50 -0.57 -11.08
C GLU A 43 23.30 -1.16 -9.92
N GLY A 44 24.35 -1.90 -10.23
CA GLY A 44 25.25 -2.51 -9.24
C GLY A 44 24.79 -3.86 -8.67
N TYR A 45 23.61 -4.37 -9.07
CA TYR A 45 23.06 -5.61 -8.54
C TYR A 45 22.64 -6.59 -9.63
N ALA A 46 22.88 -7.88 -9.42
CA ALA A 46 22.29 -8.93 -10.23
C ALA A 46 20.82 -9.14 -9.86
N VAL A 47 19.98 -9.36 -10.87
CA VAL A 47 18.53 -9.60 -10.66
C VAL A 47 18.13 -10.88 -11.37
N ASP A 48 17.50 -11.80 -10.63
CA ASP A 48 16.93 -13.04 -11.14
C ASP A 48 15.41 -12.93 -11.19
N CYS A 49 14.80 -13.03 -12.36
CA CYS A 49 13.36 -12.89 -12.57
C CYS A 49 12.72 -14.17 -13.06
N GLY A 50 11.46 -14.36 -12.70
CA GLY A 50 10.66 -15.49 -13.15
C GLY A 50 9.21 -15.42 -12.70
N THR A 51 8.45 -16.48 -13.01
CA THR A 51 7.05 -16.64 -12.60
C THR A 51 6.83 -18.00 -11.95
N VAL A 52 5.82 -18.06 -11.09
CA VAL A 52 5.29 -19.30 -10.50
C VAL A 52 3.80 -19.38 -10.80
N GLU A 53 3.36 -20.45 -11.47
CA GLU A 53 1.93 -20.68 -11.68
C GLU A 53 1.28 -21.16 -10.39
N ARG A 54 0.15 -20.55 -10.03
CA ARG A 54 -0.62 -20.82 -8.83
C ARG A 54 -2.10 -21.05 -9.18
N PRO A 55 -2.85 -21.89 -8.45
CA PRO A 55 -4.30 -21.95 -8.62
C PRO A 55 -4.92 -20.61 -8.25
N LEU A 56 -5.91 -20.14 -9.04
CA LEU A 56 -6.63 -18.92 -8.70
C LEU A 56 -7.38 -19.09 -7.36
N VAL A 57 -8.09 -20.21 -7.21
CA VAL A 57 -8.74 -20.60 -5.96
C VAL A 57 -8.27 -21.99 -5.58
N GLU A 58 -7.65 -22.11 -4.41
CA GLU A 58 -7.18 -23.40 -3.90
C GLU A 58 -8.33 -24.41 -3.79
N GLY A 59 -8.10 -25.62 -4.29
CA GLY A 59 -9.13 -26.67 -4.30
C GLY A 59 -10.22 -26.54 -5.38
N ASN A 60 -10.18 -25.49 -6.21
CA ASN A 60 -11.12 -25.30 -7.32
C ASN A 60 -10.41 -25.04 -8.66
N PRO A 61 -9.86 -26.07 -9.31
CA PRO A 61 -9.11 -25.92 -10.57
C PRO A 61 -9.97 -25.40 -11.74
N GLY A 62 -11.30 -25.49 -11.64
CA GLY A 62 -12.22 -24.98 -12.65
C GLY A 62 -12.20 -23.46 -12.81
N LEU A 63 -11.68 -22.72 -11.84
CA LEU A 63 -11.55 -21.27 -11.90
C LEU A 63 -10.24 -20.80 -12.57
N GLY A 64 -9.32 -21.74 -12.88
CA GLY A 64 -8.07 -21.45 -13.59
C GLY A 64 -6.89 -21.18 -12.66
N THR A 65 -5.84 -20.62 -13.26
CA THR A 65 -4.56 -20.31 -12.60
C THR A 65 -4.20 -18.85 -12.74
N VAL A 66 -3.22 -18.39 -11.97
CA VAL A 66 -2.58 -17.07 -12.05
C VAL A 66 -1.07 -17.27 -12.05
N ASN A 67 -0.35 -16.52 -12.89
CA ASN A 67 1.10 -16.47 -12.86
C ASN A 67 1.54 -15.40 -11.85
N VAL A 68 2.41 -15.77 -10.93
CA VAL A 68 2.94 -14.85 -9.91
C VAL A 68 4.38 -14.51 -10.26
N GLY A 69 4.62 -13.25 -10.62
CA GLY A 69 5.93 -12.73 -11.01
C GLY A 69 6.79 -12.32 -9.84
N TYR A 70 8.09 -12.58 -9.94
CA TYR A 70 9.07 -12.17 -8.94
C TYR A 70 10.37 -11.65 -9.57
N ALA A 71 11.06 -10.80 -8.82
CA ALA A 71 12.43 -10.37 -9.09
C ALA A 71 13.25 -10.48 -7.80
N LEU A 72 14.31 -11.27 -7.81
CA LEU A 72 15.23 -11.43 -6.70
C LEU A 72 16.49 -10.61 -6.98
N ILE A 73 16.64 -9.51 -6.24
CA ILE A 73 17.82 -8.64 -6.28
C ILE A 73 18.85 -9.23 -5.33
N ARG A 74 20.00 -9.62 -5.88
CA ARG A 74 21.07 -10.25 -5.11
C ARG A 74 21.86 -9.23 -4.33
N HIS A 75 22.24 -9.58 -3.11
CA HIS A 75 23.16 -8.78 -2.29
C HIS A 75 24.51 -8.59 -2.96
N SER A 76 25.20 -7.51 -2.61
CA SER A 76 26.50 -7.16 -3.19
C SER A 76 27.69 -7.79 -2.49
N GLY A 77 27.51 -8.35 -1.28
CA GLY A 77 28.59 -8.95 -0.50
C GLY A 77 29.06 -10.31 -1.00
N ASN A 78 30.17 -10.79 -0.49
CA ASN A 78 30.70 -12.11 -0.82
C ASN A 78 30.03 -13.22 0.01
N GLY A 79 29.80 -14.38 -0.62
CA GLY A 79 29.25 -15.57 0.04
C GLY A 79 27.73 -15.71 -0.15
N ALA A 80 27.10 -16.48 0.73
CA ALA A 80 25.64 -16.64 0.73
C ALA A 80 24.95 -15.49 1.44
N ALA A 81 23.77 -15.08 0.94
CA ALA A 81 22.93 -14.12 1.64
C ALA A 81 22.56 -14.62 3.04
N LYS A 82 22.47 -13.72 4.01
CA LYS A 82 22.01 -14.03 5.38
C LYS A 82 20.49 -14.26 5.46
N GLY A 83 19.77 -13.89 4.44
CA GLY A 83 18.33 -13.99 4.29
C GLY A 83 17.84 -13.15 3.12
N ALA A 84 16.53 -13.06 2.95
CA ALA A 84 15.92 -12.19 1.96
C ALA A 84 14.91 -11.24 2.62
N ILE A 85 15.00 -9.96 2.31
CA ILE A 85 13.97 -8.98 2.64
C ILE A 85 12.80 -9.20 1.67
N LEU A 86 11.59 -9.30 2.19
CA LEU A 86 10.35 -9.42 1.41
C LEU A 86 9.51 -8.15 1.60
N PRO A 87 9.73 -7.10 0.77
CA PRO A 87 8.97 -5.86 0.89
C PRO A 87 7.57 -5.99 0.27
N ASN A 88 6.60 -5.28 0.86
CA ASN A 88 5.30 -5.03 0.25
C ASN A 88 4.88 -3.57 0.53
N PRO A 89 4.65 -2.74 -0.52
CA PRO A 89 4.40 -1.32 -0.39
C PRO A 89 2.97 -0.99 0.03
N GLY A 90 2.07 -1.96 -0.03
CA GLY A 90 0.67 -1.77 0.36
C GLY A 90 -0.29 -1.54 -0.80
N GLY A 91 -1.11 -0.55 -0.69
CA GLY A 91 -2.29 -0.29 -1.49
C GLY A 91 -3.56 -0.65 -0.70
N PRO A 92 -4.19 -1.83 -0.90
CA PRO A 92 -3.77 -2.98 -1.75
C PRO A 92 -3.73 -2.65 -3.23
N GLY A 93 -2.98 -3.45 -4.00
CA GLY A 93 -2.97 -3.32 -5.45
C GLY A 93 -1.70 -2.70 -6.07
N VAL A 94 -0.73 -2.27 -5.25
CA VAL A 94 0.53 -1.72 -5.75
C VAL A 94 1.47 -2.84 -6.20
N PRO A 95 1.93 -2.85 -7.47
CA PRO A 95 2.90 -3.82 -7.96
C PRO A 95 4.30 -3.51 -7.40
N MET A 96 4.99 -4.53 -6.87
CA MET A 96 6.29 -4.34 -6.22
C MET A 96 7.44 -4.23 -7.21
N ILE A 97 7.39 -5.00 -8.31
CA ILE A 97 8.48 -5.08 -9.29
C ILE A 97 8.66 -3.74 -10.03
N ALA A 98 7.55 -3.05 -10.33
CA ALA A 98 7.60 -1.72 -10.94
C ALA A 98 8.27 -0.68 -10.03
N HIS A 99 8.29 -0.90 -8.72
CA HIS A 99 8.89 -0.04 -7.69
C HIS A 99 10.24 -0.58 -7.18
N ALA A 100 10.97 -1.33 -8.02
CA ALA A 100 12.26 -1.90 -7.64
C ALA A 100 13.30 -0.85 -7.19
N ALA A 101 13.30 0.33 -7.80
CA ALA A 101 14.22 1.41 -7.44
C ALA A 101 13.97 1.93 -6.01
N GLU A 102 12.71 2.10 -5.63
CA GLU A 102 12.29 2.51 -4.28
C GLU A 102 12.62 1.42 -3.26
N ALA A 103 12.35 0.16 -3.59
CA ALA A 103 12.69 -0.98 -2.74
C ALA A 103 14.19 -1.07 -2.47
N VAL A 104 15.01 -0.86 -3.50
CA VAL A 104 16.47 -0.82 -3.38
C VAL A 104 16.91 0.35 -2.50
N LYS A 105 16.34 1.53 -2.68
CA LYS A 105 16.65 2.70 -1.85
C LYS A 105 16.37 2.45 -0.37
N LEU A 106 15.21 1.90 -0.04
CA LEU A 106 14.83 1.56 1.34
C LEU A 106 15.65 0.40 1.92
N SER A 107 16.18 -0.49 1.06
CA SER A 107 16.95 -1.67 1.47
C SER A 107 18.47 -1.51 1.28
N ALA A 108 18.96 -0.33 0.88
CA ALA A 108 20.33 -0.13 0.45
C ALA A 108 21.39 -0.60 1.45
N GLU A 109 21.20 -0.32 2.74
CA GLU A 109 22.11 -0.76 3.80
C GLU A 109 22.06 -2.28 4.02
N MET A 110 20.93 -2.92 3.77
CA MET A 110 20.72 -4.36 3.94
C MET A 110 21.25 -5.17 2.75
N LEU A 111 21.30 -4.58 1.55
CA LEU A 111 21.79 -5.21 0.33
C LEU A 111 23.30 -5.55 0.36
N SER A 112 24.01 -5.18 1.41
CA SER A 112 25.38 -5.66 1.63
C SER A 112 25.46 -7.15 2.00
N ASP A 113 24.39 -7.72 2.60
CA ASP A 113 24.38 -9.07 3.13
C ASP A 113 23.03 -9.81 3.07
N HIS A 114 21.96 -9.15 2.63
CA HIS A 114 20.62 -9.72 2.41
C HIS A 114 20.18 -9.51 0.96
N ASP A 115 19.56 -10.53 0.36
CA ASP A 115 18.85 -10.39 -0.92
C ASP A 115 17.55 -9.60 -0.70
N VAL A 116 16.98 -9.03 -1.78
CA VAL A 116 15.66 -8.39 -1.75
C VAL A 116 14.74 -9.12 -2.73
N LEU A 117 13.67 -9.72 -2.23
CA LEU A 117 12.72 -10.51 -3.01
C LEU A 117 11.47 -9.67 -3.29
N LEU A 118 11.36 -9.18 -4.51
CA LEU A 118 10.19 -8.46 -5.00
C LEU A 118 9.20 -9.45 -5.58
N ILE A 119 7.94 -9.41 -5.15
CA ILE A 119 6.86 -10.23 -5.70
C ILE A 119 5.67 -9.30 -5.96
N ASP A 120 5.19 -9.29 -7.20
CA ASP A 120 3.92 -8.64 -7.47
C ASP A 120 2.77 -9.49 -6.88
N PRO A 121 1.90 -8.93 -6.04
CA PRO A 121 0.69 -9.62 -5.62
C PRO A 121 -0.12 -10.09 -6.83
N ARG A 122 -0.77 -11.28 -6.71
CA ARG A 122 -1.69 -11.76 -7.76
C ARG A 122 -2.66 -10.66 -8.18
N GLY A 123 -2.90 -10.49 -9.46
CA GLY A 123 -3.76 -9.43 -10.00
C GLY A 123 -3.09 -8.06 -10.11
N THR A 124 -1.78 -7.97 -9.93
CA THR A 124 -1.04 -6.71 -10.16
C THR A 124 0.15 -6.91 -11.11
N GLY A 125 0.61 -5.83 -11.72
CA GLY A 125 1.84 -5.80 -12.50
C GLY A 125 2.01 -6.99 -13.43
N VAL A 126 3.08 -7.77 -13.21
CA VAL A 126 3.39 -8.97 -14.00
C VAL A 126 2.75 -10.24 -13.44
N SER A 127 1.94 -10.13 -12.39
CA SER A 127 1.19 -11.23 -11.79
C SER A 127 -0.27 -11.26 -12.28
N ASP A 128 -0.44 -11.30 -13.60
CA ASP A 128 -1.75 -11.33 -14.29
C ASP A 128 -2.67 -10.21 -13.80
N ALA A 129 -2.30 -8.97 -14.08
CA ALA A 129 -3.00 -7.76 -13.64
C ALA A 129 -4.53 -7.85 -13.82
N LEU A 130 -5.27 -7.62 -12.75
CA LEU A 130 -6.72 -7.81 -12.69
C LEU A 130 -7.46 -6.67 -13.35
N ASP A 131 -8.22 -6.97 -14.41
CA ASP A 131 -9.18 -6.06 -15.01
C ASP A 131 -10.61 -6.44 -14.61
N CYS A 132 -11.20 -5.70 -13.70
CA CYS A 132 -12.62 -5.83 -13.35
C CYS A 132 -13.52 -4.77 -13.99
N GLY A 133 -13.00 -4.03 -14.98
CA GLY A 133 -13.79 -3.04 -15.74
C GLY A 133 -14.05 -1.74 -14.98
N VAL A 134 -13.21 -1.43 -13.99
CA VAL A 134 -13.25 -0.18 -13.23
C VAL A 134 -11.93 0.55 -13.43
N GLY A 135 -11.99 1.79 -13.91
CA GLY A 135 -10.82 2.65 -14.02
C GLY A 135 -10.43 3.26 -12.67
N GLU A 136 -9.14 3.46 -12.48
CA GLU A 136 -8.62 4.11 -11.25
C GLU A 136 -9.20 5.53 -11.11
N ASP A 137 -9.21 6.33 -12.18
CA ASP A 137 -9.81 7.66 -12.19
C ASP A 137 -11.28 7.66 -11.78
N GLU A 138 -12.05 6.72 -12.33
CA GLU A 138 -13.48 6.58 -12.01
C GLU A 138 -13.67 6.31 -10.52
N PHE A 139 -12.85 5.43 -9.95
CA PHE A 139 -12.97 5.04 -8.56
C PHE A 139 -12.47 6.14 -7.61
N GLN A 140 -11.34 6.76 -7.91
CA GLN A 140 -10.74 7.76 -7.03
C GLN A 140 -11.41 9.14 -7.11
N LEU A 141 -11.81 9.59 -8.32
CA LEU A 141 -12.43 10.90 -8.52
C LEU A 141 -13.95 10.88 -8.37
N GLY A 142 -14.56 9.70 -8.49
CA GLY A 142 -16.00 9.49 -8.44
C GLY A 142 -16.61 9.91 -7.10
N THR A 143 -17.93 10.18 -7.14
CA THR A 143 -18.74 10.32 -5.93
C THR A 143 -18.89 8.98 -5.23
N ARG A 144 -19.31 8.98 -3.97
CA ARG A 144 -19.54 7.74 -3.20
C ARG A 144 -20.48 6.75 -3.92
N GLU A 145 -21.55 7.25 -4.55
CA GLU A 145 -22.46 6.37 -5.29
C GLU A 145 -21.78 5.75 -6.51
N GLN A 146 -20.98 6.53 -7.26
CA GLN A 146 -20.18 6.00 -8.38
C GLN A 146 -19.19 4.93 -7.93
N GLN A 147 -18.54 5.10 -6.77
CA GLN A 147 -17.67 4.08 -6.19
C GLN A 147 -18.43 2.79 -5.86
N ARG A 148 -19.61 2.90 -5.23
CA ARG A 148 -20.47 1.74 -4.92
C ARG A 148 -20.93 1.01 -6.18
N GLU A 149 -21.26 1.74 -7.24
CA GLU A 149 -21.61 1.17 -8.54
C GLU A 149 -20.42 0.49 -9.20
N ALA A 150 -19.23 1.11 -9.15
CA ALA A 150 -17.99 0.52 -9.66
C ALA A 150 -17.65 -0.80 -8.97
N VAL A 151 -17.77 -0.86 -7.64
CA VAL A 151 -17.61 -2.09 -6.86
C VAL A 151 -18.61 -3.18 -7.30
N GLY A 152 -19.87 -2.81 -7.51
CA GLY A 152 -20.88 -3.74 -8.01
C GLY A 152 -20.53 -4.30 -9.40
N ARG A 153 -20.13 -3.46 -10.35
CA ARG A 153 -19.69 -3.89 -11.69
C ARG A 153 -18.46 -4.80 -11.63
N CYS A 154 -17.48 -4.48 -10.76
CA CYS A 154 -16.32 -5.32 -10.57
C CYS A 154 -16.71 -6.72 -10.06
N ALA A 155 -17.63 -6.79 -9.09
CA ALA A 155 -18.15 -8.05 -8.57
C ALA A 155 -18.86 -8.88 -9.66
N ASP A 156 -19.75 -8.26 -10.45
CA ASP A 156 -20.49 -8.93 -11.53
C ASP A 156 -19.53 -9.48 -12.60
N ARG A 157 -18.47 -8.73 -12.94
CA ARG A 157 -17.47 -9.15 -13.93
C ARG A 157 -16.64 -10.33 -13.47
N LEU A 158 -16.25 -10.36 -12.19
CA LEU A 158 -15.42 -11.42 -11.64
C LEU A 158 -16.20 -12.69 -11.30
N GLY A 159 -17.45 -12.57 -10.87
CA GLY A 159 -18.24 -13.70 -10.39
C GLY A 159 -17.46 -14.52 -9.35
N ASP A 160 -17.45 -15.86 -9.51
CA ASP A 160 -16.78 -16.78 -8.58
C ASP A 160 -15.25 -16.59 -8.52
N LYS A 161 -14.63 -15.99 -9.53
CA LYS A 161 -13.21 -15.68 -9.54
C LYS A 161 -12.80 -14.65 -8.48
N ALA A 162 -13.76 -13.83 -8.01
CA ALA A 162 -13.51 -12.87 -6.94
C ALA A 162 -12.95 -13.53 -5.67
N ALA A 163 -13.31 -14.79 -5.40
CA ALA A 163 -12.81 -15.58 -4.28
C ALA A 163 -11.30 -15.84 -4.32
N GLY A 164 -10.67 -15.72 -5.49
CA GLY A 164 -9.25 -15.97 -5.68
C GLY A 164 -8.35 -14.79 -5.27
N TYR A 165 -8.90 -13.59 -5.14
CA TYR A 165 -8.14 -12.38 -4.86
C TYR A 165 -8.30 -11.96 -3.41
N THR A 166 -7.55 -12.62 -2.52
CA THR A 166 -7.54 -12.41 -1.07
C THR A 166 -6.12 -12.28 -0.55
N SER A 167 -5.94 -11.67 0.61
CA SER A 167 -4.65 -11.59 1.29
C SER A 167 -4.08 -12.99 1.61
N ALA A 168 -4.93 -13.93 2.01
CA ALA A 168 -4.50 -15.31 2.28
C ALA A 168 -3.90 -15.99 1.05
N ALA A 169 -4.58 -15.88 -0.10
CA ALA A 169 -4.08 -16.45 -1.36
C ALA A 169 -2.78 -15.77 -1.82
N THR A 170 -2.68 -14.45 -1.64
CA THR A 170 -1.46 -13.69 -1.99
C THR A 170 -0.25 -14.13 -1.17
N VAL A 171 -0.41 -14.35 0.14
CA VAL A 171 0.73 -14.77 0.98
C VAL A 171 1.13 -16.22 0.74
N ASP A 172 0.20 -17.09 0.37
CA ASP A 172 0.51 -18.47 -0.06
C ASP A 172 1.28 -18.48 -1.40
N ASP A 173 1.03 -17.50 -2.28
CA ASP A 173 1.86 -17.28 -3.47
C ASP A 173 3.26 -16.84 -3.11
N PHE A 174 3.39 -15.91 -2.17
CA PHE A 174 4.70 -15.42 -1.72
C PHE A 174 5.53 -16.58 -1.16
N ASP A 175 4.93 -17.48 -0.39
CA ASP A 175 5.63 -18.66 0.12
C ASP A 175 5.99 -19.66 -1.00
N ALA A 176 5.14 -19.83 -1.99
CA ALA A 176 5.46 -20.66 -3.16
C ALA A 176 6.65 -20.12 -3.96
N VAL A 177 6.75 -18.79 -4.13
CA VAL A 177 7.91 -18.13 -4.77
C VAL A 177 9.16 -18.32 -3.90
N ARG A 178 9.08 -18.07 -2.57
CA ARG A 178 10.17 -18.33 -1.63
C ARG A 178 10.71 -19.77 -1.76
N ALA A 179 9.80 -20.74 -1.71
CA ALA A 179 10.13 -22.17 -1.83
C ALA A 179 10.76 -22.51 -3.20
N ARG A 180 10.24 -21.96 -4.30
CA ARG A 180 10.79 -22.13 -5.66
C ARG A 180 12.22 -21.65 -5.77
N LEU A 181 12.58 -20.59 -5.02
CA LEU A 181 13.91 -20.00 -4.99
C LEU A 181 14.85 -20.67 -3.97
N GLY A 182 14.35 -21.61 -3.16
CA GLY A 182 15.13 -22.29 -2.11
C GLY A 182 15.52 -21.36 -0.97
N ILE A 183 14.81 -20.27 -0.75
CA ILE A 183 15.03 -19.36 0.37
C ILE A 183 14.43 -19.98 1.64
N ASP A 184 15.25 -20.20 2.68
CA ASP A 184 14.81 -20.80 3.93
C ASP A 184 13.85 -19.87 4.68
N LYS A 185 14.29 -18.67 4.98
CA LYS A 185 13.51 -17.65 5.70
C LYS A 185 13.59 -16.29 5.05
N VAL A 186 12.51 -15.53 5.20
CA VAL A 186 12.42 -14.13 4.78
C VAL A 186 12.29 -13.20 6.00
N ILE A 187 12.57 -11.93 5.77
CA ILE A 187 12.26 -10.82 6.66
C ILE A 187 11.17 -10.00 5.98
N PRO A 188 9.89 -10.23 6.29
CA PRO A 188 8.79 -9.42 5.78
C PRO A 188 8.94 -7.96 6.17
N TYR A 189 8.83 -7.06 5.19
CA TYR A 189 8.88 -5.62 5.37
C TYR A 189 7.62 -5.00 4.78
N GLY A 190 6.61 -4.79 5.62
CA GLY A 190 5.31 -4.23 5.22
C GLY A 190 5.24 -2.74 5.42
N ILE A 191 4.66 -2.04 4.43
CA ILE A 191 4.28 -0.63 4.51
C ILE A 191 2.77 -0.56 4.25
N SER A 192 2.01 0.22 5.05
CA SER A 192 0.57 0.41 4.82
C SER A 192 -0.20 -0.93 4.81
N TYR A 193 -0.95 -1.25 3.75
CA TYR A 193 -1.59 -2.56 3.60
C TYR A 193 -0.60 -3.73 3.73
N GLY A 194 0.67 -3.55 3.41
CA GLY A 194 1.70 -4.56 3.65
C GLY A 194 1.79 -4.97 5.12
N THR A 195 1.40 -4.11 6.06
CA THR A 195 1.35 -4.40 7.50
C THR A 195 0.10 -5.20 7.91
N TYR A 196 -0.91 -5.25 7.05
CA TYR A 196 -2.04 -6.17 7.14
C TYR A 196 -1.69 -7.52 6.51
N LEU A 197 -1.10 -7.50 5.31
CA LEU A 197 -0.78 -8.67 4.50
C LEU A 197 0.30 -9.56 5.13
N LEU A 198 1.45 -8.98 5.51
CA LEU A 198 2.60 -9.77 5.93
C LEU A 198 2.48 -10.44 7.31
N PRO A 199 1.72 -9.91 8.28
CA PRO A 199 1.33 -10.68 9.45
C PRO A 199 0.49 -11.93 9.14
N ILE A 200 -0.34 -11.91 8.07
CA ILE A 200 -1.05 -13.11 7.60
C ILE A 200 -0.03 -14.13 7.09
N TYR A 201 0.99 -13.68 6.33
CA TYR A 201 2.11 -14.54 5.94
C TYR A 201 2.76 -15.21 7.16
N ALA A 202 3.07 -14.44 8.19
CA ALA A 202 3.71 -14.94 9.40
C ALA A 202 2.82 -15.92 10.20
N GLN A 203 1.50 -15.75 10.19
CA GLN A 203 0.59 -16.73 10.81
C GLN A 203 0.49 -18.04 10.04
N ARG A 204 0.52 -17.96 8.70
CA ARG A 204 0.34 -19.12 7.82
C ARG A 204 1.63 -19.90 7.61
N HIS A 205 2.78 -19.20 7.63
CA HIS A 205 4.11 -19.75 7.35
C HIS A 205 5.13 -19.32 8.43
N PRO A 206 4.84 -19.57 9.73
CA PRO A 206 5.64 -19.04 10.84
C PRO A 206 7.10 -19.50 10.84
N GLU A 207 7.36 -20.70 10.31
CA GLU A 207 8.70 -21.30 10.20
C GLU A 207 9.58 -20.58 9.17
N HIS A 208 8.98 -19.85 8.22
CA HIS A 208 9.69 -19.15 7.15
C HIS A 208 9.97 -17.67 7.45
N VAL A 209 9.67 -17.20 8.67
CA VAL A 209 9.93 -15.83 9.10
C VAL A 209 11.08 -15.80 10.11
N SER A 210 12.03 -14.86 9.95
CA SER A 210 13.14 -14.67 10.88
C SER A 210 12.99 -13.41 11.75
N ALA A 211 12.47 -12.33 11.19
CA ALA A 211 12.10 -11.08 11.84
C ALA A 211 11.04 -10.37 10.98
N MET A 212 10.47 -9.27 11.43
CA MET A 212 9.47 -8.50 10.65
C MET A 212 9.59 -7.01 10.89
N ILE A 213 9.36 -6.21 9.84
CA ILE A 213 9.26 -4.75 9.89
C ILE A 213 7.87 -4.35 9.42
N LEU A 214 7.19 -3.51 10.21
CA LEU A 214 5.85 -2.99 9.92
C LEU A 214 5.88 -1.47 10.04
N SER A 215 5.77 -0.77 8.92
CA SER A 215 5.80 0.69 8.84
C SER A 215 4.45 1.24 8.40
N GLY A 216 3.90 2.21 9.14
CA GLY A 216 2.53 2.65 8.95
C GLY A 216 1.55 1.50 9.19
N ALA A 217 1.54 0.98 10.42
CA ALA A 217 0.91 -0.30 10.73
C ALA A 217 -0.51 -0.18 11.27
N TYR A 218 -1.35 -1.17 10.92
CA TYR A 218 -2.66 -1.40 11.51
C TYR A 218 -2.95 -2.89 11.69
N PRO A 219 -3.71 -3.30 12.75
CA PRO A 219 -3.99 -4.70 13.03
C PRO A 219 -5.13 -5.24 12.15
N HIS A 220 -5.23 -6.56 12.02
CA HIS A 220 -6.31 -7.23 11.28
C HIS A 220 -7.71 -6.94 11.84
N ASP A 221 -7.80 -6.64 13.13
CA ASP A 221 -9.01 -6.29 13.85
C ASP A 221 -9.12 -4.77 14.09
N HIS A 222 -8.59 -3.97 13.14
CA HIS A 222 -8.76 -2.51 13.18
C HIS A 222 -10.23 -2.12 13.20
N ASP A 223 -10.51 -0.92 13.70
CA ASP A 223 -11.87 -0.39 13.76
C ASP A 223 -12.43 -0.18 12.34
N PRO A 224 -13.49 -0.91 11.92
CA PRO A 224 -14.05 -0.78 10.59
C PRO A 224 -14.71 0.59 10.33
N LEU A 225 -14.92 1.40 11.37
CA LEU A 225 -15.35 2.80 11.27
C LEU A 225 -14.16 3.76 11.16
N GLN A 226 -12.93 3.28 11.36
CA GLN A 226 -11.69 4.07 11.31
C GLN A 226 -11.74 5.33 12.21
N ARG A 227 -12.36 5.25 13.39
CA ARG A 227 -12.43 6.37 14.35
C ARG A 227 -11.07 6.87 14.81
N PRO A 228 -10.06 5.99 15.06
CA PRO A 228 -8.69 6.46 15.35
C PRO A 228 -8.08 7.31 14.23
N ASN A 229 -8.46 7.06 12.97
CA ASN A 229 -8.01 7.82 11.81
C ASN A 229 -8.62 9.24 11.80
N ALA A 230 -9.92 9.35 12.09
CA ALA A 230 -10.59 10.64 12.21
C ALA A 230 -10.00 11.50 13.35
N GLU A 231 -9.66 10.89 14.48
CA GLU A 231 -8.99 11.56 15.60
C GLU A 231 -7.57 11.99 15.23
N ALA A 232 -6.84 11.15 14.50
CA ALA A 232 -5.47 11.44 14.07
C ALA A 232 -5.37 12.67 13.14
N VAL A 233 -6.40 12.97 12.34
CA VAL A 233 -6.47 14.22 11.57
C VAL A 233 -6.42 15.43 12.51
N SER A 234 -7.20 15.42 13.58
CA SER A 234 -7.21 16.49 14.56
C SER A 234 -5.87 16.64 15.27
N LEU A 235 -5.26 15.51 15.66
CA LEU A 235 -3.94 15.48 16.29
C LEU A 235 -2.84 15.99 15.35
N ALA A 236 -2.88 15.63 14.07
CA ALA A 236 -1.91 16.13 13.09
C ALA A 236 -1.96 17.66 12.95
N LEU A 237 -3.17 18.25 12.82
CA LEU A 237 -3.34 19.70 12.78
C LEU A 237 -2.83 20.39 14.05
N GLN A 238 -3.13 19.84 15.23
CA GLN A 238 -2.65 20.38 16.50
C GLN A 238 -1.13 20.35 16.58
N ARG A 239 -0.51 19.21 16.25
CA ARG A 239 0.94 19.00 16.31
C ARG A 239 1.72 19.93 15.38
N ILE A 240 1.27 20.08 14.11
CA ILE A 240 1.97 20.96 13.16
C ILE A 240 1.86 22.43 13.56
N CYS A 241 0.72 22.87 14.09
CA CYS A 241 0.56 24.22 14.57
C CYS A 241 1.39 24.49 15.84
N GLU A 242 1.37 23.58 16.81
CA GLU A 242 2.18 23.67 18.03
C GLU A 242 3.67 23.77 17.73
N ARG A 243 4.17 22.89 16.85
CA ARG A 243 5.59 22.81 16.52
C ARG A 243 6.08 23.96 15.66
N SER A 244 5.25 24.46 14.74
CA SER A 244 5.61 25.58 13.86
C SER A 244 5.42 26.96 14.53
N GLY A 245 4.47 27.09 15.45
CA GLY A 245 4.12 28.35 16.10
C GLY A 245 3.44 29.39 15.17
N VAL A 246 3.03 29.00 13.95
CA VAL A 246 2.43 29.94 12.96
C VAL A 246 0.91 29.81 12.84
N CYS A 247 0.30 28.90 13.57
CA CYS A 247 -1.15 28.69 13.66
C CYS A 247 -1.55 28.20 15.05
N ASP A 248 -2.86 28.25 15.33
CA ASP A 248 -3.49 27.67 16.52
C ASP A 248 -4.12 26.32 16.12
N GLY A 249 -3.66 25.22 16.71
CA GLY A 249 -4.12 23.88 16.36
C GLY A 249 -5.58 23.62 16.70
N ASN A 250 -6.09 24.14 17.82
CA ASN A 250 -7.50 24.02 18.18
C ASN A 250 -8.39 24.79 17.21
N ARG A 251 -7.93 25.97 16.80
CA ARG A 251 -8.61 26.78 15.78
C ARG A 251 -8.61 26.06 14.44
N ALA A 252 -7.51 25.46 14.02
CA ALA A 252 -7.44 24.71 12.77
C ALA A 252 -8.43 23.53 12.73
N VAL A 253 -8.59 22.81 13.85
CA VAL A 253 -9.59 21.72 13.98
C VAL A 253 -11.03 22.27 13.93
N GLU A 254 -11.30 23.43 14.55
CA GLU A 254 -12.60 24.08 14.49
C GLU A 254 -12.93 24.63 13.09
N ASP A 255 -11.94 25.21 12.41
CA ASP A 255 -12.07 25.65 11.03
C ASP A 255 -12.36 24.45 10.10
N LEU A 256 -11.68 23.28 10.30
CA LEU A 256 -11.98 22.04 9.58
C LEU A 256 -13.43 21.58 9.81
N ARG A 257 -13.90 21.58 11.05
CA ARG A 257 -15.29 21.23 11.39
C ARG A 257 -16.30 22.13 10.69
N THR A 258 -16.03 23.43 10.68
CA THR A 258 -16.89 24.44 10.04
C THR A 258 -16.93 24.25 8.53
N VAL A 259 -15.78 24.01 7.89
CA VAL A 259 -15.69 23.77 6.44
C VAL A 259 -16.36 22.44 6.08
N ALA A 260 -16.14 21.39 6.84
CA ALA A 260 -16.77 20.07 6.63
C ALA A 260 -18.32 20.17 6.69
N ALA A 261 -18.85 20.83 7.72
CA ALA A 261 -20.29 21.08 7.85
C ALA A 261 -20.85 21.90 6.68
N ARG A 262 -20.15 22.96 6.25
CA ARG A 262 -20.55 23.77 5.10
C ARG A 262 -20.57 22.95 3.80
N LEU A 263 -19.56 22.12 3.56
CA LEU A 263 -19.45 21.32 2.35
C LEU A 263 -20.48 20.17 2.30
N ARG A 264 -20.94 19.67 3.44
CA ARG A 264 -22.05 18.73 3.52
C ARG A 264 -23.33 19.33 2.95
N GLU A 265 -23.61 20.60 3.23
CA GLU A 265 -24.81 21.31 2.76
C GLU A 265 -24.64 21.90 1.35
N ARG A 266 -23.45 22.37 1.04
CA ARG A 266 -23.13 23.11 -0.20
C ARG A 266 -21.79 22.66 -0.76
N PRO A 267 -21.74 21.51 -1.46
CA PRO A 267 -20.53 21.04 -2.12
C PRO A 267 -20.06 22.03 -3.19
N ILE A 268 -18.75 22.07 -3.41
CA ILE A 268 -18.14 22.87 -4.49
C ILE A 268 -17.54 21.94 -5.55
N THR A 269 -17.53 22.39 -6.82
CA THR A 269 -16.87 21.66 -7.89
C THR A 269 -15.50 22.25 -8.15
N VAL A 270 -14.48 21.40 -8.10
CA VAL A 270 -13.09 21.77 -8.37
C VAL A 270 -12.63 21.06 -9.64
N GLN A 271 -11.98 21.81 -10.54
CA GLN A 271 -11.31 21.27 -11.70
C GLN A 271 -9.86 20.99 -11.32
N ALA A 272 -9.56 19.72 -11.05
CA ALA A 272 -8.22 19.22 -10.76
C ALA A 272 -7.70 18.39 -11.95
N LYS A 273 -7.12 17.21 -11.75
CA LYS A 273 -6.78 16.23 -12.81
C LYS A 273 -8.02 15.64 -13.50
N GLY A 274 -9.19 15.92 -12.95
CA GLY A 274 -10.54 15.62 -13.40
C GLY A 274 -11.52 16.51 -12.66
N ARG A 275 -12.82 16.31 -12.88
CA ARG A 275 -13.86 17.01 -12.13
C ARG A 275 -14.06 16.36 -10.77
N VAL A 276 -13.77 17.08 -9.70
CA VAL A 276 -13.94 16.65 -8.31
C VAL A 276 -15.11 17.41 -7.68
N VAL A 277 -16.07 16.69 -7.12
CA VAL A 277 -17.10 17.27 -6.25
C VAL A 277 -16.56 17.20 -4.82
N LEU A 278 -16.18 18.37 -4.28
CA LEU A 278 -15.69 18.49 -2.91
C LEU A 278 -16.90 18.68 -1.98
N ASP A 279 -17.36 17.59 -1.40
CA ASP A 279 -18.28 17.52 -0.28
C ASP A 279 -17.52 17.18 1.01
N GLU A 280 -18.23 16.95 2.11
CA GLU A 280 -17.60 16.54 3.37
C GLU A 280 -16.84 15.21 3.25
N ALA A 281 -17.40 14.23 2.54
CA ALA A 281 -16.77 12.93 2.38
C ALA A 281 -15.47 13.01 1.57
N LYS A 282 -15.48 13.77 0.48
CA LYS A 282 -14.26 13.99 -0.31
C LYS A 282 -13.23 14.80 0.47
N LEU A 283 -13.63 15.81 1.25
CA LEU A 283 -12.71 16.53 2.13
C LEU A 283 -12.08 15.59 3.15
N ALA A 284 -12.87 14.73 3.80
CA ALA A 284 -12.37 13.74 4.76
C ALA A 284 -11.33 12.82 4.10
N SER A 285 -11.65 12.23 2.94
CA SER A 285 -10.72 11.38 2.18
C SER A 285 -9.40 12.09 1.88
N LEU A 286 -9.43 13.31 1.33
CA LEU A 286 -8.21 14.03 0.97
C LEU A 286 -7.37 14.43 2.19
N VAL A 287 -8.02 14.76 3.32
CA VAL A 287 -7.31 15.18 4.53
C VAL A 287 -6.68 13.99 5.25
N PHE A 288 -7.38 12.87 5.40
CA PHE A 288 -6.80 11.75 6.14
C PHE A 288 -5.81 10.91 5.30
N GLU A 289 -6.06 10.74 3.99
CA GLU A 289 -5.17 9.98 3.11
C GLU A 289 -4.08 10.86 2.49
N ALA A 290 -4.44 11.66 1.49
CA ALA A 290 -3.46 12.32 0.65
C ALA A 290 -2.63 13.39 1.38
N ALA A 291 -3.24 14.12 2.34
CA ALA A 291 -2.52 15.17 3.06
C ALA A 291 -1.46 14.61 4.01
N THR A 292 -1.65 13.41 4.56
CA THR A 292 -0.73 12.82 5.54
C THR A 292 0.22 11.79 4.93
N SER A 293 0.10 11.45 3.62
CA SER A 293 0.81 10.36 2.98
C SER A 293 2.33 10.53 2.99
N ASN A 294 2.86 11.60 2.41
CA ASN A 294 4.31 11.80 2.20
C ASN A 294 4.90 12.91 3.09
N VAL A 295 4.27 13.17 4.23
CA VAL A 295 4.72 14.20 5.16
C VAL A 295 6.07 13.83 5.78
N GLY A 296 7.00 14.76 5.80
CA GLY A 296 8.34 14.57 6.38
C GLY A 296 9.39 14.04 5.42
N ALA A 297 9.04 13.55 4.22
CA ALA A 297 10.01 13.12 3.21
C ALA A 297 10.90 14.27 2.69
N ASP A 298 10.35 15.48 2.63
CA ASP A 298 11.07 16.73 2.44
C ASP A 298 10.51 17.79 3.42
N PRO A 299 11.15 18.03 4.56
CA PRO A 299 10.65 18.96 5.57
C PRO A 299 10.72 20.41 5.13
N THR A 300 11.45 20.75 4.07
CA THR A 300 11.56 22.10 3.51
C THR A 300 10.45 22.40 2.49
N ALA A 301 9.85 21.37 1.90
CA ALA A 301 8.75 21.53 0.96
C ALA A 301 7.44 21.82 1.69
N MET A 302 6.64 22.71 1.10
CA MET A 302 5.28 22.92 1.58
C MET A 302 4.40 21.73 1.19
N THR A 303 3.98 20.96 2.18
CA THR A 303 3.10 19.80 1.99
C THR A 303 1.63 20.20 2.01
N PRO A 304 0.71 19.37 1.45
CA PRO A 304 -0.73 19.61 1.60
C PRO A 304 -1.16 19.75 3.07
N LEU A 305 -0.60 18.96 3.98
CA LEU A 305 -0.87 19.08 5.42
C LEU A 305 -0.42 20.43 5.97
N GLY A 306 0.77 20.91 5.57
CA GLY A 306 1.30 22.21 6.00
C GLY A 306 0.49 23.42 5.48
N MET A 307 -0.17 23.29 4.33
CA MET A 307 -1.05 24.33 3.77
C MET A 307 -2.43 24.35 4.43
N LEU A 308 -2.87 23.22 4.97
CA LEU A 308 -4.27 23.02 5.35
C LEU A 308 -4.79 24.02 6.40
N PRO A 309 -4.08 24.38 7.48
CA PRO A 309 -4.58 25.37 8.44
C PRO A 309 -4.93 26.71 7.81
N ALA A 310 -4.08 27.25 6.94
CA ALA A 310 -4.32 28.53 6.26
C ALA A 310 -5.48 28.42 5.25
N ALA A 311 -5.55 27.32 4.49
CA ALA A 311 -6.63 27.09 3.54
C ALA A 311 -8.01 26.99 4.23
N LEU A 312 -8.09 26.27 5.35
CA LEU A 312 -9.32 26.15 6.15
C LEU A 312 -9.74 27.48 6.74
N HIS A 313 -8.80 28.24 7.30
CA HIS A 313 -9.08 29.53 7.88
C HIS A 313 -9.64 30.54 6.86
N SER A 314 -9.05 30.58 5.65
CA SER A 314 -9.57 31.40 4.53
C SER A 314 -10.96 30.95 4.09
N ALA A 315 -11.18 29.64 3.99
CA ALA A 315 -12.46 29.08 3.57
C ALA A 315 -13.60 29.38 4.56
N VAL A 316 -13.34 29.40 5.88
CA VAL A 316 -14.31 29.85 6.89
C VAL A 316 -14.73 31.31 6.66
N ARG A 317 -13.82 32.13 6.14
CA ARG A 317 -14.07 33.57 5.82
C ARG A 317 -14.66 33.78 4.43
N GLY A 318 -14.94 32.71 3.68
CA GLY A 318 -15.57 32.76 2.37
C GLY A 318 -14.61 32.74 1.17
N ASP A 319 -13.30 32.61 1.40
CA ASP A 319 -12.31 32.48 0.34
C ASP A 319 -11.87 30.98 0.23
N ASP A 320 -12.40 30.30 -0.78
CA ASP A 320 -12.12 28.88 -1.04
C ASP A 320 -10.86 28.65 -1.91
N SER A 321 -10.10 29.69 -2.27
CA SER A 321 -8.95 29.56 -3.17
C SER A 321 -7.89 28.59 -2.66
N GLY A 322 -7.53 28.67 -1.36
CA GLY A 322 -6.60 27.75 -0.72
C GLY A 322 -7.11 26.31 -0.66
N LEU A 323 -8.42 26.13 -0.44
CA LEU A 323 -9.04 24.80 -0.43
C LEU A 323 -9.09 24.19 -1.83
N ILE A 324 -9.34 24.97 -2.86
CA ILE A 324 -9.28 24.53 -4.26
C ILE A 324 -7.86 24.09 -4.64
N GLU A 325 -6.84 24.82 -4.21
CA GLU A 325 -5.45 24.42 -4.46
C GLU A 325 -5.07 23.15 -3.70
N PHE A 326 -5.51 23.03 -2.45
CA PHE A 326 -5.36 21.78 -1.68
C PHE A 326 -5.93 20.58 -2.43
N VAL A 327 -7.16 20.68 -2.98
CA VAL A 327 -7.77 19.60 -3.78
C VAL A 327 -6.92 19.24 -4.99
N LYS A 328 -6.38 20.23 -5.72
CA LYS A 328 -5.53 19.96 -6.88
C LYS A 328 -4.24 19.22 -6.53
N LEU A 329 -3.62 19.57 -5.39
CA LEU A 329 -2.38 18.95 -4.92
C LEU A 329 -2.59 17.55 -4.35
N THR A 330 -3.77 17.27 -3.78
CA THR A 330 -4.09 15.98 -3.16
C THR A 330 -4.76 15.00 -4.11
N THR A 331 -5.08 15.39 -5.34
CA THR A 331 -5.62 14.48 -6.35
C THR A 331 -4.49 13.61 -6.93
N ILE A 332 -4.60 12.29 -6.73
CA ILE A 332 -3.58 11.30 -7.10
C ILE A 332 -3.48 11.13 -8.61
N GLU A 333 -2.26 10.88 -9.14
CA GLU A 333 -2.05 10.47 -10.53
C GLU A 333 -2.49 9.01 -10.70
N PRO A 334 -3.27 8.69 -11.76
CA PRO A 334 -3.62 7.31 -12.09
C PRO A 334 -2.40 6.45 -12.43
N GLY A 335 -2.53 5.13 -12.22
CA GLY A 335 -1.51 4.15 -12.59
C GLY A 335 -0.60 3.71 -11.46
N TYR A 336 -0.86 4.16 -10.24
CA TYR A 336 -0.09 3.74 -9.06
C TYR A 336 -0.52 2.37 -8.52
N GLU A 337 -1.84 2.07 -8.53
CA GLU A 337 -2.39 0.85 -7.98
C GLU A 337 -3.36 0.14 -8.94
N ASN A 338 -3.47 -1.18 -8.85
CA ASN A 338 -4.49 -1.94 -9.54
C ASN A 338 -5.81 -1.88 -8.77
N ILE A 339 -6.75 -1.10 -9.27
CA ILE A 339 -8.06 -0.89 -8.62
C ILE A 339 -8.89 -2.17 -8.52
N GLY A 340 -8.74 -3.11 -9.46
CA GLY A 340 -9.42 -4.41 -9.39
C GLY A 340 -8.98 -5.19 -8.15
N LEU A 341 -7.67 -5.30 -7.91
CA LEU A 341 -7.16 -5.95 -6.71
C LEU A 341 -7.49 -5.15 -5.45
N TYR A 342 -7.41 -3.82 -5.50
CA TYR A 342 -7.81 -2.97 -4.38
C TYR A 342 -9.23 -3.29 -3.90
N ILE A 343 -10.21 -3.26 -4.82
CA ILE A 343 -11.62 -3.53 -4.53
C ILE A 343 -11.80 -4.95 -3.99
N THR A 344 -11.18 -5.95 -4.65
CA THR A 344 -11.35 -7.36 -4.25
C THR A 344 -10.83 -7.63 -2.85
N VAL A 345 -9.64 -7.15 -2.52
CA VAL A 345 -9.05 -7.32 -1.19
C VAL A 345 -9.87 -6.59 -0.13
N ALA A 346 -10.18 -5.31 -0.35
CA ALA A 346 -10.94 -4.52 0.62
C ALA A 346 -12.31 -5.17 0.92
N CYS A 347 -13.02 -5.63 -0.11
CA CYS A 347 -14.35 -6.20 0.04
C CYS A 347 -14.35 -7.68 0.50
N ASN A 348 -13.31 -8.46 0.19
CA ASN A 348 -13.17 -9.82 0.66
C ASN A 348 -12.67 -9.87 2.12
N ASP A 349 -11.63 -9.11 2.45
CA ASP A 349 -10.81 -9.35 3.63
C ASP A 349 -11.17 -8.44 4.81
N TYR A 350 -11.50 -7.17 4.57
CA TYR A 350 -11.78 -6.23 5.66
C TYR A 350 -13.12 -6.52 6.31
N GLN A 351 -13.22 -6.25 7.60
CA GLN A 351 -14.43 -6.51 8.35
C GLN A 351 -15.53 -5.49 7.99
N PRO A 352 -16.65 -5.92 7.38
CA PRO A 352 -17.76 -5.02 7.12
C PRO A 352 -18.54 -4.70 8.39
N LEU A 353 -19.34 -3.62 8.33
CA LEU A 353 -20.27 -3.20 9.38
C LEU A 353 -21.64 -3.91 9.30
N TRP A 354 -21.74 -4.94 8.46
CA TRP A 354 -22.96 -5.73 8.22
C TRP A 354 -22.64 -7.22 8.07
N SER A 355 -23.68 -8.06 8.15
CA SER A 355 -23.54 -9.47 7.81
C SER A 355 -23.34 -9.65 6.31
N ARG A 356 -22.35 -10.44 5.91
CA ARG A 356 -22.06 -10.75 4.50
C ARG A 356 -23.18 -11.54 3.81
N GLU A 357 -23.96 -12.27 4.60
CA GLU A 357 -25.11 -13.09 4.15
C GLU A 357 -26.40 -12.27 4.00
N ALA A 358 -26.43 -11.04 4.56
CA ALA A 358 -27.60 -10.17 4.48
C ALA A 358 -27.84 -9.66 3.05
N SER A 359 -29.10 -9.39 2.71
CA SER A 359 -29.44 -8.69 1.48
C SER A 359 -28.89 -7.25 1.46
N VAL A 360 -28.70 -6.66 0.29
CA VAL A 360 -28.19 -5.28 0.17
C VAL A 360 -29.01 -4.27 0.99
N PRO A 361 -30.37 -4.28 0.99
CA PRO A 361 -31.13 -3.38 1.84
C PRO A 361 -30.89 -3.60 3.34
N GLU A 362 -30.72 -4.85 3.80
CA GLU A 362 -30.42 -5.16 5.21
C GLU A 362 -29.01 -4.70 5.57
N ARG A 363 -28.02 -4.86 4.68
CA ARG A 363 -26.66 -4.33 4.86
C ARG A 363 -26.67 -2.80 5.03
N GLU A 364 -27.44 -2.10 4.18
CA GLU A 364 -27.60 -0.65 4.30
C GLU A 364 -28.21 -0.25 5.64
N GLN A 365 -29.23 -0.97 6.12
CA GLN A 365 -29.82 -0.72 7.42
C GLN A 365 -28.82 -0.94 8.55
N GLN A 366 -28.06 -2.04 8.52
CA GLN A 366 -27.04 -2.36 9.53
C GLN A 366 -25.93 -1.30 9.55
N TYR A 367 -25.47 -0.88 8.37
CA TYR A 367 -24.49 0.19 8.20
C TYR A 367 -24.96 1.51 8.81
N ARG A 368 -26.17 1.98 8.43
CA ARG A 368 -26.74 3.22 8.98
C ARG A 368 -26.90 3.14 10.50
N ALA A 369 -27.33 2.00 11.02
CA ALA A 369 -27.43 1.78 12.46
C ALA A 369 -26.06 1.84 13.17
N ALA A 370 -24.98 1.35 12.51
CA ALA A 370 -23.62 1.45 13.04
C ALA A 370 -23.16 2.91 13.10
N LEU A 371 -23.38 3.70 12.03
CA LEU A 371 -23.05 5.13 12.02
C LEU A 371 -23.81 5.92 13.08
N THR A 372 -25.10 5.67 13.23
CA THR A 372 -25.92 6.33 14.26
C THR A 372 -25.39 6.06 15.68
N ARG A 373 -24.97 4.82 15.98
CA ARG A 373 -24.36 4.48 17.27
C ARG A 373 -23.00 5.15 17.51
N ALA A 374 -22.28 5.46 16.44
CA ALA A 374 -20.95 6.06 16.50
C ALA A 374 -20.96 7.59 16.32
N ALA A 375 -22.14 8.22 16.21
CA ALA A 375 -22.25 9.67 16.03
C ALA A 375 -21.44 10.44 17.08
N GLY A 376 -20.72 11.47 16.64
CA GLY A 376 -19.87 12.30 17.48
C GLY A 376 -18.48 11.71 17.80
N GLN A 377 -18.09 10.58 17.19
CA GLN A 377 -16.81 9.90 17.43
C GLN A 377 -15.83 10.05 16.25
N PHE A 378 -15.99 11.06 15.40
CA PHE A 378 -15.22 11.23 14.16
C PHE A 378 -14.48 12.59 14.10
N GLY A 379 -13.95 13.05 15.22
CA GLY A 379 -13.16 14.28 15.27
C GLY A 379 -13.91 15.50 14.74
N ALA A 380 -13.42 16.08 13.64
CA ALA A 380 -14.02 17.27 13.01
C ALA A 380 -15.17 16.94 12.04
N PHE A 381 -15.44 15.66 11.73
CA PHE A 381 -16.38 15.23 10.70
C PHE A 381 -17.68 14.64 11.30
N SER A 382 -18.73 14.58 10.48
CA SER A 382 -19.88 13.71 10.77
C SER A 382 -19.52 12.24 10.54
N ALA A 383 -20.31 11.34 11.14
CA ALA A 383 -20.13 9.90 10.93
C ALA A 383 -20.29 9.52 9.44
N GLU A 384 -21.32 10.07 8.80
CA GLU A 384 -21.61 9.85 7.39
C GLU A 384 -20.53 10.45 6.48
N GLY A 385 -20.05 11.66 6.81
CA GLY A 385 -19.01 12.34 6.03
C GLY A 385 -17.69 11.58 6.08
N PHE A 386 -17.20 11.23 7.28
CA PHE A 386 -15.93 10.49 7.41
C PHE A 386 -16.03 9.10 6.80
N ALA A 387 -17.07 8.32 7.13
CA ALA A 387 -17.25 6.99 6.60
C ALA A 387 -17.44 6.97 5.07
N GLY A 388 -18.12 7.99 4.51
CA GLY A 388 -18.25 8.16 3.06
C GLY A 388 -16.94 8.54 2.34
N GLY A 389 -15.96 9.06 3.08
CA GLY A 389 -14.62 9.36 2.57
C GLY A 389 -13.67 8.17 2.49
N GLN A 390 -13.99 7.05 3.13
CA GLN A 390 -13.13 5.87 3.15
C GLN A 390 -13.23 5.11 1.83
N ARG A 391 -12.12 4.90 1.12
CA ARG A 391 -12.09 4.16 -0.15
C ARG A 391 -12.34 2.65 0.05
N ASP A 392 -11.72 2.08 1.06
CA ASP A 392 -11.70 0.65 1.40
C ASP A 392 -12.63 0.28 2.57
N GLY A 393 -13.37 1.24 3.07
CA GLY A 393 -14.27 1.09 4.21
C GLY A 393 -15.65 1.70 3.97
N GLY A 394 -16.31 2.08 5.06
CA GLY A 394 -17.64 2.64 4.99
C GLY A 394 -18.62 1.70 4.30
N ASP A 395 -19.34 2.20 3.31
CA ASP A 395 -20.33 1.45 2.54
C ASP A 395 -19.88 1.08 1.12
N ALA A 396 -18.58 1.20 0.79
CA ALA A 396 -18.08 0.91 -0.55
C ALA A 396 -18.44 -0.51 -1.01
N CYS A 397 -18.30 -1.49 -0.14
CA CYS A 397 -18.49 -2.91 -0.43
C CYS A 397 -19.93 -3.43 -0.22
N LEU A 398 -20.93 -2.56 -0.05
CA LEU A 398 -22.32 -3.00 0.19
C LEU A 398 -22.85 -3.95 -0.89
N ARG A 399 -22.47 -3.73 -2.15
CA ARG A 399 -22.88 -4.55 -3.30
C ARG A 399 -21.96 -5.74 -3.59
N TRP A 400 -20.86 -5.90 -2.81
CA TRP A 400 -19.97 -7.04 -2.97
C TRP A 400 -20.66 -8.34 -2.55
N PRO A 401 -20.58 -9.43 -3.35
CA PRO A 401 -21.26 -10.68 -3.01
C PRO A 401 -20.70 -11.31 -1.74
N GLY A 402 -21.56 -11.96 -0.97
CA GLY A 402 -21.09 -12.88 0.07
C GLY A 402 -20.48 -14.11 -0.60
N ILE A 403 -19.26 -14.45 -0.27
CA ILE A 403 -18.61 -15.66 -0.76
C ILE A 403 -18.94 -16.79 0.22
N PRO A 404 -19.63 -17.86 -0.23
CA PRO A 404 -19.94 -18.99 0.65
C PRO A 404 -18.68 -19.57 1.28
N GLY A 405 -18.70 -19.76 2.59
CA GLY A 405 -17.54 -20.29 3.32
C GLY A 405 -16.40 -19.29 3.50
N HIS A 406 -16.61 -18.00 3.22
CA HIS A 406 -15.60 -16.98 3.43
C HIS A 406 -15.07 -17.02 4.86
N GLN A 407 -13.77 -17.21 4.99
CA GLN A 407 -13.06 -17.10 6.26
C GLN A 407 -12.23 -15.82 6.25
N ARG A 408 -12.09 -15.18 7.41
CA ARG A 408 -11.17 -14.06 7.53
C ARG A 408 -9.76 -14.51 7.12
N PRO A 409 -8.99 -13.69 6.44
CA PRO A 409 -7.64 -14.04 5.99
C PRO A 409 -6.70 -14.35 7.16
N ALA A 410 -6.96 -13.74 8.34
CA ALA A 410 -6.25 -14.00 9.59
C ALA A 410 -7.21 -14.40 10.70
N ASP A 411 -6.86 -15.42 11.48
CA ASP A 411 -7.56 -15.75 12.73
C ASP A 411 -6.94 -14.93 13.87
N VAL A 412 -7.68 -13.93 14.36
CA VAL A 412 -7.24 -13.07 15.47
C VAL A 412 -6.94 -13.84 16.76
N ARG A 413 -7.38 -15.10 16.88
CA ARG A 413 -7.11 -15.98 18.01
C ARG A 413 -5.82 -16.78 17.86
N THR A 414 -5.31 -16.93 16.63
CA THR A 414 -4.04 -17.60 16.38
C THR A 414 -2.91 -16.68 16.81
N PRO A 415 -2.02 -17.13 17.72
CA PRO A 415 -0.88 -16.32 18.12
C PRO A 415 0.02 -15.96 16.95
N MET A 416 0.58 -14.75 16.97
CA MET A 416 1.66 -14.37 16.06
C MET A 416 2.94 -15.13 16.47
N PRO A 417 3.84 -15.41 15.50
CA PRO A 417 5.09 -16.11 15.79
C PRO A 417 5.98 -15.31 16.76
N ASP A 418 6.77 -16.04 17.54
CA ASP A 418 7.75 -15.46 18.48
C ASP A 418 9.03 -15.07 17.75
N VAL A 419 8.94 -14.06 16.90
CA VAL A 419 10.07 -13.46 16.17
C VAL A 419 10.22 -11.98 16.53
N PRO A 420 11.42 -11.38 16.38
CA PRO A 420 11.58 -9.94 16.55
C PRO A 420 10.70 -9.17 15.55
N VAL A 421 10.01 -8.12 16.02
CA VAL A 421 9.18 -7.24 15.18
C VAL A 421 9.46 -5.79 15.49
N LEU A 422 9.79 -5.00 14.47
CA LEU A 422 9.89 -3.54 14.55
C LEU A 422 8.63 -2.93 13.95
N VAL A 423 7.93 -2.10 14.73
CA VAL A 423 6.74 -1.37 14.28
C VAL A 423 7.03 0.13 14.31
N LEU A 424 6.84 0.78 13.18
CA LEU A 424 7.07 2.21 12.98
C LEU A 424 5.76 2.91 12.63
N SER A 425 5.53 4.09 13.17
CA SER A 425 4.41 4.97 12.78
C SER A 425 4.89 6.42 12.73
N GLY A 426 4.47 7.16 11.71
CA GLY A 426 4.63 8.60 11.70
C GLY A 426 3.59 9.26 12.62
N ASP A 427 3.99 10.24 13.41
CA ASP A 427 3.05 10.87 14.35
C ASP A 427 2.09 11.87 13.72
N LEU A 428 2.27 12.19 12.43
CA LEU A 428 1.35 12.97 11.60
C LEU A 428 0.52 12.09 10.64
N ASP A 429 0.65 10.76 10.75
CA ASP A 429 -0.09 9.80 9.93
C ASP A 429 -1.54 9.69 10.40
N ALA A 430 -2.49 9.96 9.50
CA ALA A 430 -3.90 9.70 9.75
C ALA A 430 -4.43 8.46 9.02
N ILE A 431 -3.64 7.86 8.12
CA ILE A 431 -4.00 6.64 7.39
C ILE A 431 -3.84 5.43 8.32
N THR A 432 -2.69 5.33 8.99
CA THR A 432 -2.35 4.25 9.93
C THR A 432 -1.73 4.87 11.19
N PRO A 433 -2.54 5.57 11.99
CA PRO A 433 -2.04 6.40 13.08
C PRO A 433 -1.34 5.60 14.18
N ASP A 434 -0.57 6.28 15.02
CA ASP A 434 0.10 5.72 16.21
C ASP A 434 -0.78 4.76 17.03
N ALA A 435 -2.08 5.07 17.14
CA ALA A 435 -3.04 4.23 17.86
C ALA A 435 -3.14 2.83 17.22
N ASN A 436 -3.20 2.78 15.88
CA ASN A 436 -3.24 1.52 15.13
C ASN A 436 -1.89 0.80 15.18
N GLY A 437 -0.77 1.52 15.04
CA GLY A 437 0.57 0.96 15.15
C GLY A 437 0.82 0.30 16.52
N LYS A 438 0.38 0.93 17.60
CA LYS A 438 0.46 0.34 18.96
C LYS A 438 -0.39 -0.93 19.10
N LEU A 439 -1.58 -0.94 18.52
CA LEU A 439 -2.44 -2.14 18.51
C LEU A 439 -1.80 -3.26 17.69
N ALA A 440 -1.21 -2.94 16.53
CA ALA A 440 -0.49 -3.92 15.71
C ALA A 440 0.72 -4.49 16.48
N ALA A 441 1.53 -3.64 17.11
CA ALA A 441 2.67 -4.06 17.92
C ALA A 441 2.26 -5.01 19.06
N ALA A 442 1.15 -4.71 19.74
CA ALA A 442 0.65 -5.53 20.85
C ALA A 442 0.25 -6.97 20.46
N LYS A 443 0.11 -7.27 19.16
CA LYS A 443 -0.17 -8.63 18.68
C LYS A 443 1.08 -9.53 18.71
N PHE A 444 2.28 -8.97 18.76
CA PHE A 444 3.53 -9.72 18.71
C PHE A 444 4.24 -9.74 20.06
N PRO A 445 4.67 -10.92 20.55
CA PRO A 445 5.30 -11.03 21.87
C PRO A 445 6.66 -10.34 21.98
N ARG A 446 7.35 -10.13 20.85
CA ARG A 446 8.69 -9.51 20.78
C ARG A 446 8.71 -8.29 19.87
N SER A 447 7.74 -7.40 20.02
CA SER A 447 7.68 -6.18 19.25
C SER A 447 8.35 -4.99 19.93
N THR A 448 8.93 -4.10 19.13
CA THR A 448 9.33 -2.75 19.53
C THR A 448 8.56 -1.75 18.69
N PHE A 449 7.83 -0.83 19.33
CA PHE A 449 7.09 0.24 18.67
C PHE A 449 7.85 1.56 18.76
N ILE A 450 7.98 2.27 17.64
CA ILE A 450 8.59 3.61 17.56
C ILE A 450 7.60 4.55 16.83
N SER A 451 7.26 5.66 17.49
CA SER A 451 6.60 6.79 16.85
C SER A 451 7.65 7.76 16.34
N VAL A 452 7.63 8.06 15.05
CA VAL A 452 8.60 8.95 14.41
C VAL A 452 7.97 10.34 14.29
N PRO A 453 8.46 11.36 14.99
CA PRO A 453 7.87 12.68 14.98
C PRO A 453 8.01 13.35 13.61
N ASN A 454 7.08 14.26 13.30
CA ASN A 454 7.09 15.09 12.08
C ASN A 454 6.99 14.32 10.75
N THR A 455 6.64 13.04 10.79
CA THR A 455 6.45 12.21 9.60
C THR A 455 5.01 11.75 9.46
N GLY A 456 4.60 11.52 8.22
CA GLY A 456 3.29 10.95 7.87
C GLY A 456 3.35 9.44 7.69
N HIS A 457 2.61 8.95 6.68
CA HIS A 457 2.31 7.53 6.48
C HIS A 457 3.53 6.63 6.23
N VAL A 458 4.60 7.15 5.65
CA VAL A 458 5.84 6.39 5.38
C VAL A 458 7.02 7.07 6.09
N PRO A 459 7.19 6.85 7.40
CA PRO A 459 8.28 7.48 8.17
C PRO A 459 9.67 7.06 7.68
N ASP A 460 9.79 5.95 6.95
CA ASP A 460 11.02 5.45 6.33
C ASP A 460 11.63 6.40 5.29
N LEU A 461 10.83 7.36 4.79
CA LEU A 461 11.26 8.35 3.79
C LEU A 461 11.89 9.60 4.42
N GLU A 462 11.97 9.69 5.75
CA GLU A 462 12.60 10.83 6.40
C GLU A 462 14.06 11.01 5.94
N PRO A 463 14.51 12.24 5.68
CA PRO A 463 15.75 12.46 4.93
C PRO A 463 17.04 12.33 5.78
N SER A 464 16.95 12.23 7.11
CA SER A 464 18.14 12.12 7.96
C SER A 464 18.81 10.74 7.87
N GLY A 465 18.08 9.71 7.40
CA GLY A 465 18.53 8.33 7.37
C GLY A 465 18.46 7.61 8.73
N CYS A 466 17.91 8.25 9.75
CA CYS A 466 17.73 7.65 11.07
C CYS A 466 16.86 6.39 11.00
N VAL A 467 15.67 6.48 10.39
CA VAL A 467 14.72 5.37 10.34
C VAL A 467 15.26 4.21 9.52
N VAL A 468 15.87 4.47 8.35
CA VAL A 468 16.48 3.40 7.52
C VAL A 468 17.64 2.74 8.25
N GLY A 469 18.45 3.52 9.00
CA GLY A 469 19.54 3.00 9.83
C GLY A 469 19.02 2.12 10.98
N LEU A 470 17.93 2.50 11.64
CA LEU A 470 17.25 1.68 12.67
C LEU A 470 16.76 0.35 12.09
N ILE A 471 16.11 0.38 10.91
CA ILE A 471 15.65 -0.81 10.21
C ILE A 471 16.82 -1.73 9.88
N ALA A 472 17.90 -1.21 9.31
CA ALA A 472 19.08 -2.00 8.96
C ALA A 472 19.78 -2.59 10.19
N GLY A 473 19.88 -1.84 11.28
CA GLY A 473 20.39 -2.31 12.56
C GLY A 473 19.52 -3.44 13.13
N PHE A 474 18.22 -3.27 13.10
CA PHE A 474 17.24 -4.27 13.54
C PHE A 474 17.31 -5.57 12.71
N VAL A 475 17.39 -5.48 11.38
CA VAL A 475 17.54 -6.64 10.49
C VAL A 475 18.78 -7.47 10.87
N ARG A 476 19.89 -6.83 11.21
CA ARG A 476 21.14 -7.52 11.55
C ARG A 476 21.17 -8.11 12.95
N THR A 477 20.45 -7.52 13.91
CA THR A 477 20.61 -7.86 15.34
C THR A 477 19.32 -8.40 15.98
N GLY A 478 18.15 -8.21 15.37
CA GLY A 478 16.84 -8.51 15.95
C GLY A 478 16.46 -7.58 17.11
N THR A 479 17.21 -6.48 17.31
CA THR A 479 17.00 -5.50 18.40
C THR A 479 17.12 -4.09 17.87
N VAL A 480 16.43 -3.15 18.51
CA VAL A 480 16.52 -1.72 18.18
C VAL A 480 17.54 -1.04 19.08
N GLN A 481 18.45 -0.28 18.49
CA GLN A 481 19.43 0.55 19.18
C GLN A 481 19.49 1.93 18.51
N GLY A 482 19.74 2.98 19.30
CA GLY A 482 19.87 4.34 18.76
C GLY A 482 18.55 5.01 18.35
N ALA A 483 17.41 4.54 18.87
CA ALA A 483 16.10 5.07 18.53
C ALA A 483 15.90 6.55 18.91
N GLU A 484 16.76 7.09 19.77
CA GLU A 484 16.78 8.51 20.12
C GLU A 484 17.04 9.43 18.92
N CYS A 485 17.62 8.93 17.83
CA CYS A 485 17.83 9.71 16.60
C CYS A 485 16.55 10.25 16.00
N VAL A 486 15.39 9.59 16.18
CA VAL A 486 14.10 10.07 15.64
C VAL A 486 13.70 11.45 16.20
N ALA A 487 14.19 11.81 17.39
CA ALA A 487 13.93 13.12 17.98
C ALA A 487 14.55 14.28 17.18
N SER A 488 15.50 14.00 16.29
CA SER A 488 16.12 15.00 15.41
C SER A 488 15.39 15.23 14.10
N VAL A 489 14.31 14.48 13.80
CA VAL A 489 13.52 14.70 12.58
C VAL A 489 12.85 16.08 12.66
N PRO A 490 13.15 16.98 11.71
CA PRO A 490 12.72 18.37 11.80
C PRO A 490 11.22 18.55 11.58
N PRO A 491 10.59 19.56 12.17
CA PRO A 491 9.21 19.93 11.86
C PRO A 491 9.04 20.28 10.38
N ILE A 492 7.86 19.97 9.85
CA ILE A 492 7.51 20.33 8.47
C ILE A 492 7.23 21.83 8.31
N ALA A 493 7.34 22.33 7.09
CA ALA A 493 6.92 23.69 6.74
C ALA A 493 5.39 23.82 6.87
N VAL A 494 4.93 24.91 7.52
CA VAL A 494 3.50 25.22 7.70
C VAL A 494 3.23 26.65 7.23
N ALA A 495 2.19 26.83 6.41
CA ALA A 495 1.78 28.12 5.93
C ALA A 495 1.21 28.99 7.08
N PRO A 496 1.65 30.25 7.22
CA PRO A 496 1.15 31.12 8.28
C PRO A 496 -0.34 31.42 8.07
N VAL A 497 -1.09 31.38 9.15
CA VAL A 497 -2.50 31.79 9.17
C VAL A 497 -2.52 33.32 9.37
N THR A 498 -2.97 34.06 8.34
CA THR A 498 -3.11 35.53 8.40
C THR A 498 -4.55 35.90 8.78
N ASN A 499 -4.68 36.84 9.73
CA ASN A 499 -5.97 37.34 10.21
C ASN A 499 -6.70 38.20 9.15
#